data_16c605069cd149dc487f781a0726ad85
#
_entry.id   16c605069cd149dc487f781a0726ad85
#
_cell.length_a   1.000
_cell.length_b   1.000
_cell.length_c   1.000
_cell.angle_alpha   90.00
_cell.angle_beta   90.00
_cell.angle_gamma   90.00
#
_symmetry.space_group_name_H-M   'P 1'
#
loop_
_entity.id
_entity.type
_entity.pdbx_description
1 polymer ?
#
loop_
_entity_poly.entity_id
_entity_poly.type
_entity_poly.pdbx_seq_one_letter_code
_entity_poly.pdbx_strand_id
1 'polypeptide(L)'
;MPLSRRATAETLGPRTNAAAVAVMPEKVAAAATSAEDERSLWVVGSTQRAFAAARPILRRVKDRFPRMRLLYTPRDQAVADWVRKHYPECLVVTPPPTSAPRCRSAILQRNPRLMLLLDGVTPFEAGLLRAARRRQIPIALLTTADVPLSCPAAELLDLVERFVVSDDGSLAALASLRVSAARVVAIAGHDETESAAADTLISLLRRDLKALRSERRPLKRAVERLAVASVDQSWGRVLASRRAERIATLDALGEALGRPRTILCLGNGPSSEDPRVREVAFDSLFRVNHLWKGRGILTDPDLVFTGSQDTIRHVDRAIFAISTLRHEARLLLTGLTRRARSRFRFVTLEQLGILVPQAAWGEAAPTNGAYMLATAVALRPQQIVIAGIDLFRHQAGAYPGDGTTPNAYTPRHEAALEERVILDTLRAYRGELVIVGDILRALWEGTSEDCLGSAATAQL
;
A
#
# COMPACT_ATOMS: atom_id res chain seq x y z
N MET A 1 -68.11 31.75 12.65
CA MET A 1 -67.44 32.90 13.34
C MET A 1 -65.96 32.65 13.36
N PRO A 2 -65.14 33.47 12.66
CA PRO A 2 -63.69 33.33 12.62
C PRO A 2 -63.03 34.30 13.62
N LEU A 3 -61.98 33.84 14.28
CA LEU A 3 -61.08 34.75 15.02
C LEU A 3 -59.72 34.78 14.36
N SER A 4 -59.52 35.91 13.70
CA SER A 4 -58.21 36.37 13.18
C SER A 4 -57.27 36.66 14.34
N ARG A 5 -56.01 36.24 14.20
CA ARG A 5 -54.86 36.90 14.86
C ARG A 5 -53.74 37.13 13.85
N ARG A 6 -53.59 38.38 13.48
CA ARG A 6 -52.40 38.95 12.90
C ARG A 6 -51.24 38.82 13.89
N ALA A 7 -50.08 38.36 13.44
CA ALA A 7 -48.82 38.55 14.10
C ALA A 7 -47.90 39.26 13.15
N THR A 8 -47.38 40.37 13.61
CA THR A 8 -46.51 41.36 12.98
C THR A 8 -45.14 40.78 12.65
N ALA A 9 -44.69 41.08 11.45
CA ALA A 9 -43.34 40.80 11.00
C ALA A 9 -42.37 41.83 11.64
N GLU A 10 -41.44 41.33 12.45
CA GLU A 10 -40.23 42.11 12.83
C GLU A 10 -39.08 41.73 11.88
N THR A 11 -38.63 42.77 11.16
CA THR A 11 -37.44 42.78 10.35
C THR A 11 -36.20 42.76 11.23
N LEU A 12 -35.51 41.65 11.27
CA LEU A 12 -34.15 41.56 11.82
C LEU A 12 -33.12 41.69 10.67
N GLY A 13 -32.36 42.76 10.72
CA GLY A 13 -31.27 43.09 9.79
C GLY A 13 -30.12 42.11 9.86
N PRO A 14 -29.19 42.15 8.86
CA PRO A 14 -28.11 41.16 8.75
C PRO A 14 -27.03 41.36 9.82
N ARG A 15 -26.90 40.43 10.73
CA ARG A 15 -25.73 40.33 11.62
C ARG A 15 -24.57 39.74 10.86
N THR A 16 -23.62 40.59 10.48
CA THR A 16 -22.27 40.21 10.07
C THR A 16 -21.53 39.54 11.24
N ASN A 17 -21.47 38.24 11.27
CA ASN A 17 -20.52 37.51 12.10
C ASN A 17 -19.27 37.22 11.27
N ALA A 18 -18.31 38.11 11.33
CA ALA A 18 -16.92 37.83 11.03
C ALA A 18 -16.35 36.97 12.15
N ALA A 19 -16.59 35.66 12.10
CA ALA A 19 -15.95 34.70 12.97
C ALA A 19 -14.64 34.29 12.32
N ALA A 20 -13.55 34.58 12.99
CA ALA A 20 -12.19 34.24 12.68
C ALA A 20 -12.05 32.82 12.18
N VAL A 21 -11.60 32.65 10.93
CA VAL A 21 -11.06 31.41 10.42
C VAL A 21 -9.73 31.20 11.15
N ALA A 22 -9.78 30.41 12.21
CA ALA A 22 -8.58 29.91 12.87
C ALA A 22 -7.85 29.04 11.84
N VAL A 23 -6.74 29.57 11.33
CA VAL A 23 -5.77 28.80 10.54
C VAL A 23 -5.24 27.71 11.44
N MET A 24 -5.74 26.49 11.27
CA MET A 24 -5.20 25.31 11.91
C MET A 24 -3.76 25.13 11.40
N PRO A 25 -2.78 24.95 12.29
CA PRO A 25 -1.40 24.81 11.87
C PRO A 25 -1.24 23.57 10.98
N GLU A 26 -0.52 23.73 9.89
CA GLU A 26 -0.22 22.76 8.83
C GLU A 26 0.33 21.39 9.32
N LYS A 27 0.74 21.32 10.59
CA LYS A 27 1.26 20.11 11.24
C LYS A 27 0.21 19.02 11.54
N VAL A 28 -1.09 19.31 11.47
CA VAL A 28 -2.15 18.33 11.73
C VAL A 28 -2.59 17.59 10.46
N ALA A 29 -2.35 18.15 9.28
CA ALA A 29 -2.70 17.53 8.00
C ALA A 29 -1.72 16.40 7.58
N ALA A 30 -0.49 16.40 8.09
CA ALA A 30 0.51 15.35 7.82
C ALA A 30 0.30 14.04 8.62
N ALA A 31 -0.64 14.01 9.56
CA ALA A 31 -0.85 12.87 10.47
C ALA A 31 -1.80 11.77 9.95
N ALA A 32 -2.20 11.82 8.69
CA ALA A 32 -3.14 10.84 8.12
C ALA A 32 -2.55 9.97 6.99
N THR A 33 -1.23 9.80 6.95
CA THR A 33 -0.58 8.77 6.14
C THR A 33 -0.65 7.43 6.87
N SER A 34 -1.04 6.42 6.15
CA SER A 34 -1.38 5.05 6.54
C SER A 34 -0.74 4.54 7.85
N ALA A 35 -1.54 4.03 8.76
CA ALA A 35 -1.13 3.37 10.02
C ALA A 35 -0.15 2.18 9.83
N GLU A 36 0.20 1.81 8.62
CA GLU A 36 1.18 0.76 8.31
C GLU A 36 2.63 1.25 8.34
N ASP A 37 2.89 2.54 8.18
CA ASP A 37 4.24 3.12 8.09
C ASP A 37 4.76 3.72 9.40
N GLU A 38 3.97 3.75 10.47
CA GLU A 38 4.33 4.37 11.75
C GLU A 38 5.00 3.42 12.78
N ARG A 39 5.58 2.33 12.34
CA ARG A 39 6.25 1.41 13.25
C ARG A 39 7.61 1.93 13.69
N SER A 40 8.00 1.55 14.91
CA SER A 40 9.20 2.07 15.53
C SER A 40 10.26 0.99 15.79
N LEU A 41 11.52 1.39 15.78
CA LEU A 41 12.62 0.68 16.43
C LEU A 41 12.77 1.28 17.82
N TRP A 42 12.55 0.47 18.84
CA TRP A 42 12.61 0.93 20.22
C TRP A 42 13.94 0.54 20.86
N VAL A 43 14.75 1.54 21.15
CA VAL A 43 16.10 1.41 21.71
C VAL A 43 16.07 1.74 23.20
N VAL A 44 16.59 0.84 24.01
CA VAL A 44 16.68 0.97 25.48
C VAL A 44 18.14 0.86 25.88
N GLY A 45 18.65 1.80 26.67
CA GLY A 45 20.03 1.80 27.14
C GLY A 45 20.23 2.63 28.40
N SER A 46 21.32 2.39 29.12
CA SER A 46 21.63 3.05 30.41
C SER A 46 22.74 4.09 30.32
N THR A 47 23.59 4.03 29.32
CA THR A 47 24.78 4.90 29.27
C THR A 47 24.85 5.72 27.98
N GLN A 48 25.49 6.89 28.08
CA GLN A 48 25.78 7.71 26.90
C GLN A 48 26.68 6.97 25.90
N ARG A 49 27.64 6.18 26.41
CA ARG A 49 28.52 5.36 25.57
C ARG A 49 27.76 4.34 24.75
N ALA A 50 26.77 3.67 25.35
CA ALA A 50 25.94 2.68 24.66
C ALA A 50 25.17 3.30 23.48
N PHE A 51 24.56 4.47 23.70
CA PHE A 51 23.88 5.19 22.64
C PHE A 51 24.84 5.71 21.56
N ALA A 52 26.03 6.19 21.95
CA ALA A 52 27.06 6.64 21.01
C ALA A 52 27.54 5.49 20.12
N ALA A 53 27.86 4.33 20.71
CA ALA A 53 28.31 3.14 19.99
C ALA A 53 27.22 2.55 19.06
N ALA A 54 25.96 2.65 19.43
CA ALA A 54 24.86 2.18 18.60
C ALA A 54 24.53 3.12 17.41
N ARG A 55 24.98 4.38 17.45
CA ARG A 55 24.60 5.40 16.45
C ARG A 55 24.89 5.00 15.00
N PRO A 56 26.08 4.59 14.61
CA PRO A 56 26.38 4.25 13.22
C PRO A 56 25.53 3.07 12.74
N ILE A 57 25.31 2.07 13.61
CA ILE A 57 24.47 0.91 13.33
C ILE A 57 23.01 1.35 13.08
N LEU A 58 22.47 2.20 13.96
CA LEU A 58 21.10 2.70 13.86
C LEU A 58 20.91 3.61 12.64
N ARG A 59 21.94 4.37 12.26
CA ARG A 59 21.93 5.17 11.03
C ARG A 59 21.78 4.28 9.80
N ARG A 60 22.58 3.22 9.67
CA ARG A 60 22.46 2.25 8.57
C ARG A 60 21.09 1.59 8.54
N VAL A 61 20.53 1.23 9.70
CA VAL A 61 19.16 0.71 9.78
C VAL A 61 18.14 1.75 9.33
N LYS A 62 18.32 3.01 9.70
CA LYS A 62 17.45 4.12 9.29
C LYS A 62 17.54 4.41 7.79
N ASP A 63 18.72 4.36 7.20
CA ASP A 63 18.92 4.52 5.76
C ASP A 63 18.16 3.43 4.99
N ARG A 64 18.11 2.20 5.52
CA ARG A 64 17.36 1.10 4.92
C ARG A 64 15.86 1.18 5.15
N PHE A 65 15.41 1.82 6.23
CA PHE A 65 14.01 2.03 6.59
C PHE A 65 13.74 3.51 6.93
N PRO A 66 13.74 4.42 5.93
CA PRO A 66 13.69 5.88 6.18
C PRO A 66 12.46 6.34 6.96
N ARG A 67 11.33 5.65 6.83
CA ARG A 67 10.07 5.99 7.51
C ARG A 67 9.93 5.42 8.91
N MET A 68 10.86 4.55 9.34
CA MET A 68 10.81 3.96 10.68
C MET A 68 11.17 5.00 11.73
N ARG A 69 10.36 5.11 12.79
CA ARG A 69 10.67 5.99 13.93
C ARG A 69 11.69 5.34 14.85
N LEU A 70 12.67 6.11 15.30
CA LEU A 70 13.59 5.69 16.36
C LEU A 70 13.06 6.24 17.69
N LEU A 71 12.72 5.33 18.61
CA LEU A 71 12.30 5.65 19.96
C LEU A 71 13.46 5.31 20.92
N TYR A 72 13.93 6.26 21.68
CA TYR A 72 14.97 6.05 22.68
C TYR A 72 14.40 6.13 24.09
N THR A 73 14.70 5.10 24.89
CA THR A 73 14.36 5.08 26.31
C THR A 73 15.64 4.97 27.13
N PRO A 74 16.25 6.11 27.50
CA PRO A 74 17.32 6.15 28.49
C PRO A 74 16.80 5.77 29.87
N ARG A 75 17.63 5.13 30.69
CA ARG A 75 17.24 4.71 32.04
C ARG A 75 17.28 5.87 33.06
N ASP A 76 18.11 6.87 32.82
CA ASP A 76 18.21 8.04 33.70
C ASP A 76 18.01 9.36 32.92
N GLN A 77 17.75 10.45 33.68
CA GLN A 77 17.44 11.75 33.11
C GLN A 77 18.67 12.40 32.46
N ALA A 78 19.86 12.21 33.00
CA ALA A 78 21.09 12.80 32.45
C ALA A 78 21.40 12.21 31.06
N VAL A 79 21.21 10.89 30.89
CA VAL A 79 21.34 10.24 29.59
C VAL A 79 20.22 10.70 28.66
N ALA A 80 18.99 10.90 29.16
CA ALA A 80 17.88 11.39 28.35
C ALA A 80 18.17 12.80 27.78
N ASP A 81 18.71 13.69 28.58
CA ASP A 81 19.05 15.05 28.17
C ASP A 81 20.22 15.05 27.19
N TRP A 82 21.21 14.18 27.42
CA TRP A 82 22.31 13.99 26.49
C TRP A 82 21.81 13.46 25.14
N VAL A 83 20.92 12.46 25.11
CA VAL A 83 20.33 11.91 23.87
C VAL A 83 19.55 12.97 23.13
N ARG A 84 18.70 13.76 23.80
CA ARG A 84 17.94 14.87 23.15
C ARG A 84 18.87 15.88 22.48
N LYS A 85 20.00 16.17 23.12
CA LYS A 85 20.99 17.13 22.61
C LYS A 85 21.73 16.60 21.37
N HIS A 86 22.08 15.31 21.36
CA HIS A 86 22.96 14.73 20.33
C HIS A 86 22.20 13.99 19.22
N TYR A 87 20.90 13.69 19.42
CA TYR A 87 20.03 12.96 18.47
C TYR A 87 18.68 13.64 18.34
N PRO A 88 18.64 14.88 17.80
CA PRO A 88 17.39 15.66 17.71
C PRO A 88 16.32 15.00 16.80
N GLU A 89 16.74 14.11 15.91
CA GLU A 89 15.87 13.34 15.02
C GLU A 89 15.15 12.18 15.70
N CYS A 90 15.51 11.86 16.94
CA CYS A 90 14.99 10.72 17.68
C CYS A 90 13.97 11.14 18.74
N LEU A 91 12.95 10.34 18.93
CA LEU A 91 11.97 10.57 19.97
C LEU A 91 12.45 9.92 21.29
N VAL A 92 12.81 10.77 22.26
CA VAL A 92 13.12 10.29 23.61
C VAL A 92 11.82 10.07 24.37
N VAL A 93 11.59 8.84 24.81
CA VAL A 93 10.39 8.44 25.53
C VAL A 93 10.73 7.98 26.94
N THR A 94 9.92 8.38 27.89
CA THR A 94 10.05 7.94 29.28
C THR A 94 9.84 6.43 29.40
N PRO A 95 10.64 5.71 30.20
CA PRO A 95 10.40 4.31 30.48
C PRO A 95 8.99 4.11 31.03
N PRO A 96 8.25 3.10 30.56
CA PRO A 96 6.96 2.81 31.15
C PRO A 96 7.16 2.27 32.57
N PRO A 97 6.24 2.55 33.50
CA PRO A 97 6.26 1.93 34.81
C PRO A 97 6.29 0.41 34.72
N THR A 98 6.94 -0.26 35.67
CA THR A 98 7.23 -1.70 35.67
C THR A 98 5.98 -2.60 35.71
N SER A 99 4.79 -2.06 35.99
CA SER A 99 3.56 -2.85 36.03
C SER A 99 3.19 -3.45 34.68
N ALA A 100 2.80 -4.70 34.64
CA ALA A 100 2.48 -5.43 33.42
C ALA A 100 1.37 -4.79 32.56
N PRO A 101 0.29 -4.20 33.08
CA PRO A 101 -0.69 -3.49 32.26
C PRO A 101 -0.11 -2.27 31.54
N ARG A 102 0.71 -1.47 32.24
CA ARG A 102 1.32 -0.26 31.66
C ARG A 102 2.39 -0.59 30.62
N CYS A 103 3.18 -1.65 30.84
CA CYS A 103 4.09 -2.15 29.82
C CYS A 103 3.35 -2.61 28.55
N ARG A 104 2.23 -3.32 28.71
CA ARG A 104 1.36 -3.72 27.55
C ARG A 104 0.81 -2.52 26.81
N SER A 105 0.29 -1.52 27.52
CA SER A 105 -0.21 -0.28 26.94
C SER A 105 0.90 0.46 26.17
N ALA A 106 2.11 0.57 26.74
CA ALA A 106 3.24 1.20 26.08
C ALA A 106 3.66 0.49 24.78
N ILE A 107 3.66 -0.84 24.76
CA ILE A 107 3.92 -1.63 23.55
C ILE A 107 2.85 -1.39 22.49
N LEU A 108 1.59 -1.32 22.89
CA LEU A 108 0.48 -1.05 21.96
C LEU A 108 0.55 0.34 21.34
N GLN A 109 0.80 1.36 22.16
CA GLN A 109 0.84 2.76 21.72
C GLN A 109 2.04 3.05 20.81
N ARG A 110 3.20 2.46 21.13
CA ARG A 110 4.45 2.72 20.42
C ARG A 110 4.68 1.79 19.23
N ASN A 111 3.96 0.69 19.16
CA ASN A 111 3.95 -0.29 18.08
C ASN A 111 5.36 -0.64 17.55
N PRO A 112 6.31 -1.08 18.43
CA PRO A 112 7.65 -1.36 18.00
C PRO A 112 7.70 -2.60 17.10
N ARG A 113 8.57 -2.55 16.10
CA ARG A 113 8.88 -3.70 15.25
C ARG A 113 10.04 -4.53 15.76
N LEU A 114 10.93 -3.88 16.47
CA LEU A 114 12.11 -4.46 17.08
C LEU A 114 12.40 -3.67 18.34
N MET A 115 12.73 -4.37 19.40
CA MET A 115 13.32 -3.79 20.59
C MET A 115 14.82 -4.07 20.56
N LEU A 116 15.62 -3.03 20.70
CA LEU A 116 17.07 -3.10 20.80
C LEU A 116 17.49 -2.69 22.20
N LEU A 117 18.10 -3.61 22.91
CA LEU A 117 18.72 -3.35 24.20
C LEU A 117 20.20 -3.03 23.97
N LEU A 118 20.67 -1.96 24.56
CA LEU A 118 22.07 -1.60 24.63
C LEU A 118 22.57 -1.93 26.03
N ASP A 119 23.79 -2.31 26.18
CA ASP A 119 24.48 -2.50 27.48
C ASP A 119 23.92 -3.54 28.48
N GLY A 120 22.85 -4.27 28.14
CA GLY A 120 22.37 -5.36 28.97
C GLY A 120 20.87 -5.41 29.23
N VAL A 121 20.50 -6.30 30.17
CA VAL A 121 19.10 -6.52 30.57
C VAL A 121 19.01 -6.40 32.07
N THR A 122 18.15 -5.54 32.58
CA THR A 122 17.91 -5.38 34.01
C THR A 122 16.49 -5.83 34.38
N PRO A 123 16.23 -6.09 35.66
CA PRO A 123 14.88 -6.39 36.15
C PRO A 123 13.86 -5.32 35.82
N PHE A 124 14.31 -4.07 35.60
CA PHE A 124 13.46 -2.95 35.22
C PHE A 124 12.75 -3.16 33.86
N GLU A 125 13.45 -3.74 32.89
CA GLU A 125 12.87 -4.01 31.58
C GLU A 125 12.05 -5.31 31.53
N ALA A 126 12.09 -6.16 32.56
CA ALA A 126 11.46 -7.47 32.57
C ALA A 126 9.98 -7.44 32.13
N GLY A 127 9.22 -6.50 32.67
CA GLY A 127 7.81 -6.32 32.31
C GLY A 127 7.62 -5.92 30.83
N LEU A 128 8.49 -5.04 30.35
CA LEU A 128 8.48 -4.55 28.97
C LEU A 128 8.87 -5.66 27.98
N LEU A 129 9.94 -6.41 28.28
CA LEU A 129 10.40 -7.53 27.44
C LEU A 129 9.39 -8.65 27.38
N ARG A 130 8.76 -9.02 28.50
CA ARG A 130 7.68 -10.01 28.53
C ARG A 130 6.46 -9.54 27.73
N ALA A 131 6.13 -8.24 27.78
CA ALA A 131 5.04 -7.67 26.99
C ALA A 131 5.35 -7.68 25.50
N ALA A 132 6.60 -7.36 25.11
CA ALA A 132 7.08 -7.43 23.73
C ALA A 132 7.05 -8.87 23.20
N ARG A 133 7.56 -9.83 23.99
CA ARG A 133 7.59 -11.26 23.62
C ARG A 133 6.19 -11.83 23.39
N ARG A 134 5.22 -11.49 24.26
CA ARG A 134 3.81 -11.89 24.07
C ARG A 134 3.19 -11.36 22.77
N ARG A 135 3.75 -10.29 22.23
CA ARG A 135 3.37 -9.68 20.95
C ARG A 135 4.25 -10.12 19.79
N GLN A 136 5.13 -11.11 20.03
CA GLN A 136 6.06 -11.63 19.02
C GLN A 136 6.98 -10.55 18.44
N ILE A 137 7.21 -9.47 19.19
CA ILE A 137 8.16 -8.43 18.81
C ILE A 137 9.56 -8.97 19.07
N PRO A 138 10.43 -9.05 18.05
CA PRO A 138 11.79 -9.51 18.22
C PRO A 138 12.55 -8.57 19.16
N ILE A 139 13.42 -9.16 19.99
CA ILE A 139 14.26 -8.45 20.94
C ILE A 139 15.70 -8.78 20.59
N ALA A 140 16.51 -7.77 20.31
CA ALA A 140 17.94 -7.89 20.12
C ALA A 140 18.69 -7.20 21.26
N LEU A 141 19.86 -7.73 21.60
CA LEU A 141 20.79 -7.10 22.54
C LEU A 141 22.09 -6.84 21.79
N LEU A 142 22.57 -5.60 21.87
CA LEU A 142 23.84 -5.16 21.30
C LEU A 142 24.82 -4.83 22.43
N THR A 143 25.99 -5.46 22.40
CA THR A 143 27.13 -5.10 23.24
C THR A 143 28.32 -4.72 22.36
N THR A 144 29.15 -3.83 22.85
CA THR A 144 30.37 -3.40 22.17
C THR A 144 31.52 -3.46 23.16
N ALA A 145 32.77 -3.41 22.69
CA ALA A 145 33.94 -3.40 23.55
C ALA A 145 33.91 -2.30 24.63
N ASP A 146 33.32 -1.17 24.30
CA ASP A 146 33.15 -0.03 25.20
C ASP A 146 31.99 -0.18 26.19
N VAL A 147 31.11 -1.15 25.95
CA VAL A 147 29.88 -1.36 26.73
C VAL A 147 29.68 -2.86 26.95
N PRO A 148 30.35 -3.44 27.89
CA PRO A 148 30.26 -4.87 28.18
C PRO A 148 28.86 -5.25 28.68
N LEU A 149 28.53 -6.53 28.50
CA LEU A 149 27.26 -7.09 28.92
C LEU A 149 27.07 -6.96 30.43
N SER A 150 26.08 -6.18 30.83
CA SER A 150 25.55 -6.17 32.19
C SER A 150 24.27 -6.98 32.25
N CYS A 151 24.31 -8.17 32.86
CA CYS A 151 23.15 -9.03 32.98
C CYS A 151 22.99 -9.64 34.36
N PRO A 152 22.16 -9.07 35.23
CA PRO A 152 21.90 -9.63 36.55
C PRO A 152 20.88 -10.77 36.57
N ALA A 153 20.16 -11.05 35.48
CA ALA A 153 19.05 -12.01 35.47
C ALA A 153 19.09 -12.91 34.23
N ALA A 154 19.68 -14.12 34.39
CA ALA A 154 19.75 -15.11 33.30
C ALA A 154 18.38 -15.42 32.67
N GLU A 155 17.30 -15.42 33.46
CA GLU A 155 15.93 -15.67 33.02
C GLU A 155 15.43 -14.67 31.93
N LEU A 156 15.96 -13.45 31.93
CA LEU A 156 15.57 -12.44 30.98
C LEU A 156 16.28 -12.59 29.63
N LEU A 157 17.42 -13.29 29.61
CA LEU A 157 18.14 -13.58 28.36
C LEU A 157 17.33 -14.48 27.42
N ASP A 158 16.46 -15.33 27.99
CA ASP A 158 15.58 -16.17 27.16
C ASP A 158 14.56 -15.38 26.35
N LEU A 159 14.27 -14.16 26.75
CA LEU A 159 13.40 -13.25 26.01
C LEU A 159 14.12 -12.59 24.82
N VAL A 160 15.46 -12.52 24.85
CA VAL A 160 16.27 -11.94 23.76
C VAL A 160 16.42 -12.94 22.64
N GLU A 161 16.13 -12.55 21.43
CA GLU A 161 16.16 -13.42 20.25
C GLU A 161 17.54 -13.48 19.58
N ARG A 162 18.27 -12.37 19.59
CA ARG A 162 19.60 -12.24 19.03
C ARG A 162 20.50 -11.41 19.93
N PHE A 163 21.71 -11.89 20.09
CA PHE A 163 22.81 -11.19 20.76
C PHE A 163 23.81 -10.79 19.69
N VAL A 164 24.09 -9.51 19.57
CA VAL A 164 25.10 -8.95 18.68
C VAL A 164 26.26 -8.50 19.55
N VAL A 165 27.39 -9.16 19.47
CA VAL A 165 28.47 -9.03 20.41
C VAL A 165 29.78 -8.80 19.67
N SER A 166 30.51 -7.76 20.02
CA SER A 166 31.80 -7.40 19.42
C SER A 166 33.01 -7.53 20.37
N ASP A 167 32.80 -8.11 21.57
CA ASP A 167 33.86 -8.27 22.55
C ASP A 167 33.89 -9.68 23.16
N ASP A 168 35.11 -10.17 23.42
CA ASP A 168 35.33 -11.53 23.94
C ASP A 168 34.80 -11.70 25.35
N GLY A 169 34.80 -10.64 26.17
CA GLY A 169 34.28 -10.67 27.53
C GLY A 169 32.78 -10.94 27.57
N SER A 170 32.03 -10.26 26.73
CA SER A 170 30.58 -10.49 26.57
C SER A 170 30.29 -11.87 25.96
N LEU A 171 31.11 -12.35 25.01
CA LEU A 171 30.99 -13.72 24.50
C LEU A 171 31.19 -14.77 25.59
N ALA A 172 32.24 -14.65 26.41
CA ALA A 172 32.50 -15.54 27.51
C ALA A 172 31.37 -15.50 28.56
N ALA A 173 30.87 -14.31 28.87
CA ALA A 173 29.73 -14.12 29.77
C ALA A 173 28.45 -14.82 29.25
N LEU A 174 28.12 -14.67 27.98
CA LEU A 174 26.95 -15.35 27.37
C LEU A 174 27.12 -16.87 27.37
N ALA A 175 28.33 -17.36 27.13
CA ALA A 175 28.63 -18.80 27.19
C ALA A 175 28.46 -19.35 28.60
N SER A 176 28.96 -18.63 29.64
CA SER A 176 28.80 -19.01 31.04
C SER A 176 27.33 -19.05 31.49
N LEU A 177 26.48 -18.17 30.89
CA LEU A 177 25.03 -18.12 31.10
C LEU A 177 24.26 -19.12 30.22
N ARG A 178 24.97 -20.02 29.54
CA ARG A 178 24.40 -21.08 28.67
C ARG A 178 23.46 -20.54 27.55
N VAL A 179 23.74 -19.36 27.04
CA VAL A 179 23.01 -18.83 25.86
C VAL A 179 23.41 -19.64 24.63
N SER A 180 22.42 -20.12 23.88
CA SER A 180 22.66 -20.89 22.66
C SER A 180 23.48 -20.10 21.65
N ALA A 181 24.56 -20.69 21.13
CA ALA A 181 25.42 -20.11 20.09
C ALA A 181 24.63 -19.69 18.83
N ALA A 182 23.54 -20.39 18.50
CA ALA A 182 22.66 -20.04 17.38
C ALA A 182 21.97 -18.68 17.54
N ARG A 183 21.94 -18.12 18.75
CA ARG A 183 21.36 -16.80 19.04
C ARG A 183 22.44 -15.71 19.10
N VAL A 184 23.70 -16.06 19.07
CA VAL A 184 24.82 -15.13 19.20
C VAL A 184 25.40 -14.85 17.82
N VAL A 185 25.56 -13.59 17.50
CA VAL A 185 26.29 -13.09 16.34
C VAL A 185 27.53 -12.40 16.86
N ALA A 186 28.64 -13.12 16.83
CA ALA A 186 29.95 -12.58 17.15
C ALA A 186 30.50 -11.81 15.96
N ILE A 187 31.03 -10.62 16.19
CA ILE A 187 31.54 -9.76 15.14
C ILE A 187 32.99 -9.43 15.45
N ALA A 188 33.92 -9.87 14.61
CA ALA A 188 35.34 -9.60 14.72
C ALA A 188 35.71 -8.36 13.87
N GLY A 189 36.42 -7.40 14.50
CA GLY A 189 36.95 -6.21 13.80
C GLY A 189 36.05 -4.96 13.86
N HIS A 190 36.66 -3.76 13.90
CA HIS A 190 35.95 -2.51 14.19
C HIS A 190 35.09 -2.04 12.99
N ASP A 191 35.56 -2.11 11.76
CA ASP A 191 34.84 -1.64 10.58
C ASP A 191 33.76 -2.62 10.07
N GLU A 192 33.96 -3.91 10.29
CA GLU A 192 32.98 -4.95 9.96
C GLU A 192 31.83 -5.01 10.98
N THR A 193 32.08 -4.59 12.23
CA THR A 193 31.13 -4.65 13.34
C THR A 193 29.84 -3.90 13.07
N GLU A 194 29.95 -2.69 12.56
CA GLU A 194 28.78 -1.84 12.33
C GLU A 194 27.90 -2.39 11.20
N SER A 195 28.52 -2.92 10.14
CA SER A 195 27.77 -3.48 8.99
C SER A 195 27.06 -4.76 9.38
N ALA A 196 27.76 -5.71 10.00
CA ALA A 196 27.20 -6.99 10.41
C ALA A 196 26.11 -6.84 11.49
N ALA A 197 26.30 -5.91 12.43
CA ALA A 197 25.29 -5.58 13.42
C ALA A 197 24.03 -4.99 12.76
N ALA A 198 24.20 -4.02 11.85
CA ALA A 198 23.09 -3.44 11.11
C ALA A 198 22.35 -4.48 10.28
N ASP A 199 23.05 -5.36 9.57
CA ASP A 199 22.48 -6.42 8.75
C ASP A 199 21.69 -7.43 9.60
N THR A 200 22.17 -7.75 10.80
CA THR A 200 21.45 -8.58 11.75
C THR A 200 20.12 -7.93 12.16
N LEU A 201 20.12 -6.65 12.53
CA LEU A 201 18.90 -5.91 12.88
C LEU A 201 17.94 -5.77 11.69
N ILE A 202 18.48 -5.49 10.50
CA ILE A 202 17.71 -5.43 9.24
C ILE A 202 17.07 -6.79 8.94
N SER A 203 17.79 -7.89 9.17
CA SER A 203 17.26 -9.25 8.98
C SER A 203 16.09 -9.54 9.91
N LEU A 204 16.19 -9.19 11.19
CA LEU A 204 15.11 -9.32 12.17
C LEU A 204 13.87 -8.50 11.76
N LEU A 205 14.07 -7.26 11.35
CA LEU A 205 13.00 -6.38 10.87
C LEU A 205 12.32 -6.93 9.61
N ARG A 206 13.08 -7.50 8.67
CA ARG A 206 12.54 -8.12 7.46
C ARG A 206 11.77 -9.41 7.74
N ARG A 207 12.24 -10.23 8.66
CA ARG A 207 11.58 -11.47 9.06
C ARG A 207 10.22 -11.18 9.68
N ASP A 208 10.15 -10.22 10.59
CA ASP A 208 8.90 -9.76 11.19
C ASP A 208 7.90 -9.27 10.11
N LEU A 209 8.37 -8.50 9.13
CA LEU A 209 7.55 -8.07 8.00
C LEU A 209 6.98 -9.23 7.18
N LYS A 210 7.80 -10.26 6.92
CA LYS A 210 7.38 -11.44 6.15
C LYS A 210 6.39 -12.30 6.95
N ALA A 211 6.64 -12.50 8.24
CA ALA A 211 5.75 -13.24 9.14
C ALA A 211 4.39 -12.55 9.26
N LEU A 212 4.36 -11.25 9.53
CA LEU A 212 3.13 -10.47 9.62
C LEU A 212 2.33 -10.46 8.31
N ARG A 213 3.00 -10.39 7.17
CA ARG A 213 2.32 -10.50 5.86
C ARG A 213 1.72 -11.91 5.68
N SER A 214 2.40 -12.94 6.13
CA SER A 214 1.92 -14.32 6.09
C SER A 214 0.72 -14.54 7.01
N GLU A 215 0.77 -14.06 8.26
CA GLU A 215 -0.31 -14.17 9.23
C GLU A 215 -1.55 -13.34 8.85
N ARG A 216 -1.34 -12.16 8.28
CA ARG A 216 -2.45 -11.31 7.81
C ARG A 216 -3.18 -11.86 6.60
N ARG A 217 -2.54 -12.71 5.78
CA ARG A 217 -3.15 -13.28 4.58
C ARG A 217 -4.42 -14.09 4.87
N PRO A 218 -4.44 -15.04 5.85
CA PRO A 218 -5.65 -15.78 6.18
C PRO A 218 -6.76 -14.88 6.74
N LEU A 219 -6.42 -13.94 7.63
CA LEU A 219 -7.38 -12.99 8.18
C LEU A 219 -7.96 -12.08 7.10
N LYS A 220 -7.12 -11.54 6.21
CA LYS A 220 -7.56 -10.75 5.07
C LYS A 220 -8.48 -11.53 4.15
N ARG A 221 -8.16 -12.80 3.85
CA ARG A 221 -9.02 -13.70 3.06
C ARG A 221 -10.34 -14.01 3.77
N ALA A 222 -10.33 -14.17 5.10
CA ALA A 222 -11.54 -14.38 5.88
C ALA A 222 -12.44 -13.13 5.87
N VAL A 223 -11.87 -11.94 6.09
CA VAL A 223 -12.59 -10.67 6.01
C VAL A 223 -13.14 -10.43 4.61
N GLU A 224 -12.38 -10.72 3.56
CA GLU A 224 -12.85 -10.62 2.17
C GLU A 224 -13.99 -11.59 1.90
N ARG A 225 -13.94 -12.83 2.41
CA ARG A 225 -15.04 -13.82 2.28
C ARG A 225 -16.29 -13.37 3.02
N LEU A 226 -16.13 -12.89 4.25
CA LEU A 226 -17.25 -12.34 5.05
C LEU A 226 -17.87 -11.11 4.37
N ALA A 227 -17.04 -10.24 3.78
CA ALA A 227 -17.52 -9.06 3.06
C ALA A 227 -18.31 -9.45 1.79
N VAL A 228 -17.83 -10.45 1.03
CA VAL A 228 -18.58 -11.00 -0.12
C VAL A 228 -19.92 -11.57 0.35
N ALA A 229 -19.91 -12.42 1.38
CA ALA A 229 -21.14 -13.00 1.94
C ALA A 229 -22.08 -11.93 2.49
N SER A 230 -21.54 -10.85 3.09
CA SER A 230 -22.35 -9.76 3.61
C SER A 230 -23.00 -8.90 2.52
N VAL A 231 -22.30 -8.72 1.39
CA VAL A 231 -22.82 -7.98 0.23
C VAL A 231 -23.96 -8.75 -0.44
N ASP A 232 -23.91 -10.07 -0.41
CA ASP A 232 -24.97 -10.91 -0.97
C ASP A 232 -26.23 -10.97 -0.10
N GLN A 233 -26.16 -10.57 1.17
CA GLN A 233 -27.31 -10.47 2.05
C GLN A 233 -28.07 -9.13 1.89
N SER A 234 -29.38 -9.14 2.06
CA SER A 234 -30.24 -7.98 1.86
C SER A 234 -29.83 -6.74 2.67
N TRP A 235 -29.43 -6.93 3.94
CA TRP A 235 -28.98 -5.84 4.80
C TRP A 235 -27.63 -5.25 4.34
N GLY A 236 -26.70 -6.09 3.87
CA GLY A 236 -25.41 -5.64 3.33
C GLY A 236 -25.59 -4.81 2.07
N ARG A 237 -26.52 -5.18 1.19
CA ARG A 237 -26.89 -4.40 0.01
C ARG A 237 -27.47 -3.03 0.37
N VAL A 238 -28.37 -2.99 1.35
CA VAL A 238 -28.94 -1.73 1.84
C VAL A 238 -27.84 -0.81 2.40
N LEU A 239 -26.90 -1.35 3.18
CA LEU A 239 -25.79 -0.58 3.73
C LEU A 239 -24.86 -0.06 2.62
N ALA A 240 -24.50 -0.93 1.67
CA ALA A 240 -23.64 -0.57 0.54
C ALA A 240 -24.30 0.44 -0.40
N SER A 241 -25.61 0.34 -0.65
CA SER A 241 -26.37 1.25 -1.52
C SER A 241 -26.41 2.71 -1.02
N ARG A 242 -26.16 2.93 0.27
CA ARG A 242 -26.05 4.30 0.82
C ARG A 242 -24.81 5.05 0.33
N ARG A 243 -23.74 4.34 0.00
CA ARG A 243 -22.45 4.91 -0.40
C ARG A 243 -22.03 4.56 -1.81
N ALA A 244 -22.55 3.47 -2.36
CA ALA A 244 -22.19 2.95 -3.67
C ALA A 244 -23.43 2.56 -4.45
N GLU A 245 -23.42 2.82 -5.74
CA GLU A 245 -24.48 2.45 -6.69
C GLU A 245 -23.88 1.49 -7.73
N ARG A 246 -24.43 0.28 -7.78
CA ARG A 246 -24.01 -0.71 -8.77
C ARG A 246 -24.74 -0.50 -10.08
N ILE A 247 -24.00 -0.41 -11.16
CA ILE A 247 -24.50 -0.50 -12.52
C ILE A 247 -24.53 -1.98 -12.88
N ALA A 248 -25.72 -2.55 -13.09
CA ALA A 248 -25.93 -3.98 -13.14
C ALA A 248 -25.86 -4.58 -14.55
N THR A 249 -25.99 -3.76 -15.59
CA THR A 249 -26.02 -4.24 -16.99
C THR A 249 -25.09 -3.42 -17.86
N LEU A 250 -24.70 -3.99 -18.99
CA LEU A 250 -23.84 -3.31 -19.97
C LEU A 250 -24.59 -2.12 -20.62
N ASP A 251 -25.88 -2.25 -20.85
CA ASP A 251 -26.71 -1.18 -21.39
C ASP A 251 -26.79 0.01 -20.42
N ALA A 252 -27.04 -0.26 -19.13
CA ALA A 252 -27.02 0.77 -18.09
C ALA A 252 -25.63 1.43 -17.94
N LEU A 253 -24.55 0.71 -18.19
CA LEU A 253 -23.21 1.30 -18.24
C LEU A 253 -23.07 2.22 -19.45
N GLY A 254 -23.52 1.79 -20.62
CA GLY A 254 -23.54 2.61 -21.82
C GLY A 254 -24.34 3.91 -21.62
N GLU A 255 -25.52 3.84 -21.00
CA GLU A 255 -26.31 5.01 -20.63
C GLU A 255 -25.61 5.93 -19.65
N ALA A 256 -25.01 5.36 -18.62
CA ALA A 256 -24.27 6.11 -17.59
C ALA A 256 -23.05 6.85 -18.15
N LEU A 257 -22.50 6.38 -19.27
CA LEU A 257 -21.41 6.98 -20.05
C LEU A 257 -21.90 7.90 -21.18
N GLY A 258 -23.22 8.06 -21.37
CA GLY A 258 -23.78 8.87 -22.43
C GLY A 258 -23.79 8.19 -23.81
N ARG A 259 -23.72 6.86 -23.90
CA ARG A 259 -23.63 6.07 -25.14
C ARG A 259 -22.51 6.59 -26.06
N PRO A 260 -21.24 6.55 -25.64
CA PRO A 260 -20.13 7.17 -26.36
C PRO A 260 -19.95 6.57 -27.75
N ARG A 261 -19.72 7.42 -28.73
CA ARG A 261 -19.37 7.02 -30.10
C ARG A 261 -17.89 6.75 -30.23
N THR A 262 -17.05 7.54 -29.52
CA THR A 262 -15.60 7.37 -29.45
C THR A 262 -15.16 7.17 -27.99
N ILE A 263 -14.48 6.07 -27.73
CA ILE A 263 -13.88 5.76 -26.41
C ILE A 263 -12.36 5.85 -26.51
N LEU A 264 -11.76 6.69 -25.68
CA LEU A 264 -10.31 6.73 -25.48
C LEU A 264 -9.91 5.80 -24.34
N CYS A 265 -9.26 4.69 -24.66
CA CYS A 265 -8.68 3.74 -23.71
C CYS A 265 -7.22 4.13 -23.41
N LEU A 266 -6.99 4.76 -22.26
CA LEU A 266 -5.70 5.32 -21.94
C LEU A 266 -5.07 4.61 -20.74
N GLY A 267 -4.10 3.73 -20.99
CA GLY A 267 -3.30 3.04 -20.01
C GLY A 267 -2.29 3.94 -19.29
N ASN A 268 -1.36 3.33 -18.56
CA ASN A 268 -0.32 4.06 -17.83
C ASN A 268 1.05 3.97 -18.48
N GLY A 269 1.22 3.15 -19.52
CA GLY A 269 2.48 2.99 -20.22
C GLY A 269 2.97 4.28 -20.91
N PRO A 270 4.25 4.33 -21.32
CA PRO A 270 4.85 5.52 -21.92
C PRO A 270 4.11 6.08 -23.15
N SER A 271 3.53 5.23 -24.00
CA SER A 271 2.74 5.70 -25.15
C SER A 271 1.48 6.50 -24.75
N SER A 272 1.11 6.54 -23.45
CA SER A 272 0.04 7.44 -22.98
C SER A 272 0.39 8.92 -23.03
N GLU A 273 1.68 9.27 -23.21
CA GLU A 273 2.15 10.65 -23.32
C GLU A 273 2.45 11.07 -24.77
N ASP A 274 2.16 10.21 -25.73
CA ASP A 274 2.27 10.56 -27.15
C ASP A 274 1.45 11.82 -27.44
N PRO A 275 2.02 12.85 -28.09
CA PRO A 275 1.31 14.09 -28.41
C PRO A 275 0.00 13.89 -29.17
N ARG A 276 -0.06 12.88 -30.02
CA ARG A 276 -1.28 12.52 -30.79
C ARG A 276 -2.48 12.21 -29.89
N VAL A 277 -2.25 11.71 -28.67
CA VAL A 277 -3.34 11.42 -27.70
C VAL A 277 -4.09 12.68 -27.29
N ARG A 278 -3.46 13.85 -27.30
CA ARG A 278 -4.06 15.13 -26.94
C ARG A 278 -4.94 15.70 -28.05
N GLU A 279 -4.73 15.25 -29.29
CA GLU A 279 -5.46 15.69 -30.47
C GLU A 279 -6.70 14.82 -30.73
N VAL A 280 -6.83 13.68 -30.02
CA VAL A 280 -7.97 12.78 -30.16
C VAL A 280 -9.23 13.42 -29.59
N ALA A 281 -10.28 13.55 -30.43
CA ALA A 281 -11.60 13.83 -29.93
C ALA A 281 -12.26 12.54 -29.42
N PHE A 282 -12.81 12.56 -28.22
CA PHE A 282 -13.47 11.41 -27.60
C PHE A 282 -14.69 11.84 -26.78
N ASP A 283 -15.67 10.94 -26.67
CA ASP A 283 -16.88 11.15 -25.86
C ASP A 283 -16.69 10.59 -24.44
N SER A 284 -15.84 9.56 -24.28
CA SER A 284 -15.58 8.94 -22.96
C SER A 284 -14.14 8.55 -22.81
N LEU A 285 -13.60 8.83 -21.62
CA LEU A 285 -12.22 8.52 -21.23
C LEU A 285 -12.18 7.36 -20.24
N PHE A 286 -11.49 6.29 -20.60
CA PHE A 286 -11.21 5.14 -19.77
C PHE A 286 -9.77 5.18 -19.28
N ARG A 287 -9.57 4.94 -17.97
CA ARG A 287 -8.24 4.96 -17.32
C ARG A 287 -8.02 3.74 -16.46
N VAL A 288 -6.74 3.47 -16.18
CA VAL A 288 -6.30 2.35 -15.31
C VAL A 288 -5.67 2.90 -14.03
N ASN A 289 -6.15 2.45 -12.87
CA ASN A 289 -5.67 2.85 -11.55
C ASN A 289 -5.69 4.38 -11.35
N HIS A 290 -4.66 4.98 -10.71
CA HIS A 290 -4.63 6.42 -10.41
C HIS A 290 -3.27 7.10 -10.66
N LEU A 291 -2.27 6.41 -11.22
CA LEU A 291 -0.92 6.97 -11.45
C LEU A 291 -0.96 8.23 -12.35
N TRP A 292 -1.89 8.28 -13.29
CA TRP A 292 -2.10 9.42 -14.20
C TRP A 292 -2.48 10.73 -13.48
N LYS A 293 -3.01 10.65 -12.26
CA LYS A 293 -3.45 11.85 -11.52
C LYS A 293 -2.29 12.82 -11.25
N GLY A 294 -1.10 12.30 -10.97
CA GLY A 294 0.11 13.09 -10.75
C GLY A 294 0.70 13.70 -12.02
N ARG A 295 0.23 13.28 -13.21
CA ARG A 295 0.77 13.75 -14.51
C ARG A 295 0.06 14.96 -15.09
N GLY A 296 -1.14 15.27 -14.60
CA GLY A 296 -1.91 16.44 -15.06
C GLY A 296 -2.53 16.31 -16.46
N ILE A 297 -2.47 15.13 -17.11
CA ILE A 297 -2.99 14.89 -18.46
C ILE A 297 -4.24 14.02 -18.40
N LEU A 298 -5.36 14.50 -18.97
CA LEU A 298 -6.62 13.75 -19.05
C LEU A 298 -7.01 13.14 -17.70
N THR A 299 -7.15 14.00 -16.69
CA THR A 299 -7.32 13.64 -15.27
C THR A 299 -8.76 13.50 -14.80
N ASP A 300 -9.74 13.63 -15.69
CA ASP A 300 -11.18 13.49 -15.38
C ASP A 300 -11.79 12.33 -16.19
N PRO A 301 -11.48 11.08 -15.86
CA PRO A 301 -11.99 9.91 -16.56
C PRO A 301 -13.45 9.64 -16.18
N ASP A 302 -14.21 9.08 -17.14
CA ASP A 302 -15.57 8.58 -16.93
C ASP A 302 -15.56 7.21 -16.25
N LEU A 303 -14.59 6.34 -16.65
CA LEU A 303 -14.48 4.97 -16.15
C LEU A 303 -13.03 4.66 -15.73
N VAL A 304 -12.85 4.11 -14.52
CA VAL A 304 -11.53 3.74 -13.98
C VAL A 304 -11.49 2.27 -13.61
N PHE A 305 -10.61 1.52 -14.28
CA PHE A 305 -10.39 0.10 -14.06
C PHE A 305 -9.40 -0.11 -12.93
N THR A 306 -9.82 -0.78 -11.84
CA THR A 306 -8.97 -0.93 -10.68
C THR A 306 -9.38 -2.08 -9.75
N GLY A 307 -8.38 -2.70 -9.11
CA GLY A 307 -8.55 -3.54 -7.93
C GLY A 307 -7.89 -2.91 -6.68
N SER A 308 -7.39 -1.68 -6.80
CA SER A 308 -6.61 -1.00 -5.76
C SER A 308 -7.49 -0.13 -4.85
N GLN A 309 -7.34 -0.30 -3.54
CA GLN A 309 -7.99 0.56 -2.55
C GLN A 309 -7.53 2.02 -2.64
N ASP A 310 -6.28 2.24 -3.03
CA ASP A 310 -5.74 3.60 -3.13
C ASP A 310 -6.36 4.36 -4.29
N THR A 311 -6.61 3.70 -5.42
CA THR A 311 -7.35 4.30 -6.53
C THR A 311 -8.74 4.75 -6.09
N ILE A 312 -9.48 3.88 -5.38
CA ILE A 312 -10.82 4.20 -4.87
C ILE A 312 -10.80 5.40 -3.92
N ARG A 313 -9.73 5.58 -3.16
CA ARG A 313 -9.57 6.72 -2.24
C ARG A 313 -9.22 8.03 -2.94
N HIS A 314 -8.48 7.96 -4.05
CA HIS A 314 -7.91 9.13 -4.71
C HIS A 314 -8.75 9.63 -5.91
N VAL A 315 -9.61 8.79 -6.48
CA VAL A 315 -10.45 9.19 -7.63
C VAL A 315 -11.86 9.51 -7.15
N ASP A 316 -12.35 10.70 -7.44
CA ASP A 316 -13.57 11.23 -6.83
C ASP A 316 -14.83 11.08 -7.72
N ARG A 317 -14.75 11.23 -9.03
CA ARG A 317 -15.91 11.37 -9.91
C ARG A 317 -16.15 10.23 -10.90
N ALA A 318 -15.18 9.36 -11.13
CA ALA A 318 -15.32 8.28 -12.11
C ALA A 318 -16.26 7.16 -11.65
N ILE A 319 -16.80 6.41 -12.61
CA ILE A 319 -17.34 5.07 -12.36
C ILE A 319 -16.16 4.13 -12.15
N PHE A 320 -16.24 3.23 -11.15
CA PHE A 320 -15.20 2.23 -10.95
C PHE A 320 -15.55 0.91 -11.62
N ALA A 321 -14.69 0.44 -12.53
CA ALA A 321 -14.79 -0.89 -13.11
C ALA A 321 -13.93 -1.88 -12.30
N ILE A 322 -14.58 -2.87 -11.73
CA ILE A 322 -13.99 -3.87 -10.85
C ILE A 322 -14.02 -5.22 -11.54
N SER A 323 -12.89 -5.91 -11.64
CA SER A 323 -12.78 -7.16 -12.41
C SER A 323 -13.66 -8.28 -11.87
N THR A 324 -13.66 -8.51 -10.54
CA THR A 324 -14.35 -9.67 -9.94
C THR A 324 -15.18 -9.29 -8.72
N LEU A 325 -16.13 -10.13 -8.34
CA LEU A 325 -16.93 -10.02 -7.11
C LEU A 325 -16.04 -9.89 -5.85
N ARG A 326 -14.89 -10.55 -5.84
CA ARG A 326 -13.94 -10.44 -4.75
C ARG A 326 -13.37 -9.03 -4.61
N HIS A 327 -13.05 -8.38 -5.72
CA HIS A 327 -12.59 -6.99 -5.74
C HIS A 327 -13.72 -6.02 -5.38
N GLU A 328 -14.96 -6.34 -5.77
CA GLU A 328 -16.15 -5.58 -5.39
C GLU A 328 -16.31 -5.48 -3.87
N ALA A 329 -16.23 -6.60 -3.14
CA ALA A 329 -16.31 -6.57 -1.70
C ALA A 329 -15.27 -5.64 -1.06
N ARG A 330 -14.05 -5.64 -1.62
CA ARG A 330 -12.98 -4.74 -1.19
C ARG A 330 -13.29 -3.27 -1.49
N LEU A 331 -13.85 -2.98 -2.67
CA LEU A 331 -14.31 -1.65 -3.06
C LEU A 331 -15.35 -1.13 -2.07
N LEU A 332 -16.38 -1.91 -1.77
CA LEU A 332 -17.46 -1.53 -0.87
C LEU A 332 -16.94 -1.25 0.54
N LEU A 333 -16.08 -2.11 1.08
CA LEU A 333 -15.43 -1.88 2.38
C LEU A 333 -14.58 -0.60 2.41
N THR A 334 -13.86 -0.32 1.33
CA THR A 334 -13.06 0.90 1.21
C THR A 334 -13.96 2.12 1.10
N GLY A 335 -15.07 2.01 0.38
CA GLY A 335 -16.09 3.05 0.23
C GLY A 335 -16.69 3.48 1.56
N LEU A 336 -16.90 2.55 2.51
CA LEU A 336 -17.40 2.88 3.85
C LEU A 336 -16.43 3.76 4.65
N THR A 337 -15.13 3.62 4.42
CA THR A 337 -14.08 4.39 5.10
C THR A 337 -13.60 5.60 4.30
N ARG A 338 -14.17 5.83 3.11
CA ARG A 338 -13.79 6.94 2.23
C ARG A 338 -14.20 8.28 2.84
N ARG A 339 -13.30 9.26 2.79
CA ARG A 339 -13.57 10.63 3.29
C ARG A 339 -14.56 11.40 2.41
N ALA A 340 -14.61 11.08 1.11
CA ALA A 340 -15.55 11.72 0.19
C ALA A 340 -17.00 11.39 0.58
N ARG A 341 -17.84 12.41 0.74
CA ARG A 341 -19.25 12.27 1.13
C ARG A 341 -20.16 11.84 -0.01
N SER A 342 -19.71 11.96 -1.26
CA SER A 342 -20.47 11.61 -2.46
C SER A 342 -20.62 10.10 -2.64
N ARG A 343 -21.79 9.65 -3.06
CA ARG A 343 -21.98 8.29 -3.58
C ARG A 343 -21.07 8.11 -4.79
N PHE A 344 -20.52 6.90 -4.94
CA PHE A 344 -19.78 6.52 -6.13
C PHE A 344 -20.51 5.42 -6.89
N ARG A 345 -20.35 5.38 -8.20
CA ARG A 345 -20.90 4.34 -9.05
C ARG A 345 -19.83 3.31 -9.39
N PHE A 346 -20.24 2.07 -9.54
CA PHE A 346 -19.32 1.00 -9.93
C PHE A 346 -20.02 -0.08 -10.76
N VAL A 347 -19.21 -0.83 -11.49
CA VAL A 347 -19.59 -2.00 -12.26
C VAL A 347 -18.66 -3.15 -11.94
N THR A 348 -19.19 -4.37 -11.86
CA THR A 348 -18.41 -5.61 -11.70
C THR A 348 -18.38 -6.36 -13.00
N LEU A 349 -17.22 -6.40 -13.67
CA LEU A 349 -17.07 -6.87 -15.04
C LEU A 349 -17.39 -8.36 -15.18
N GLU A 350 -17.03 -9.17 -14.18
CA GLU A 350 -17.41 -10.58 -14.09
C GLU A 350 -18.94 -10.79 -14.18
N GLN A 351 -19.74 -9.90 -13.57
CA GLN A 351 -21.20 -9.96 -13.64
C GLN A 351 -21.76 -9.52 -14.99
N LEU A 352 -21.02 -8.68 -15.71
CA LEU A 352 -21.36 -8.30 -17.08
C LEU A 352 -20.90 -9.30 -18.13
N GLY A 353 -20.30 -10.41 -17.72
CA GLY A 353 -19.75 -11.42 -18.64
C GLY A 353 -18.46 -10.96 -19.34
N ILE A 354 -17.79 -9.91 -18.85
CA ILE A 354 -16.58 -9.37 -19.46
C ILE A 354 -15.36 -10.04 -18.82
N LEU A 355 -14.60 -10.77 -19.63
CA LEU A 355 -13.41 -11.52 -19.21
C LEU A 355 -13.63 -12.30 -17.90
N VAL A 356 -14.65 -13.14 -17.88
CA VAL A 356 -14.95 -14.01 -16.74
C VAL A 356 -13.77 -14.95 -16.52
N PRO A 357 -13.30 -15.14 -15.27
CA PRO A 357 -12.21 -16.05 -14.96
C PRO A 357 -12.45 -17.46 -15.53
N GLN A 358 -11.46 -17.96 -16.24
CA GLN A 358 -11.53 -19.29 -16.88
C GLN A 358 -10.53 -20.24 -16.23
N ALA A 359 -10.87 -21.52 -16.17
CA ALA A 359 -9.98 -22.55 -15.67
C ALA A 359 -8.66 -22.64 -16.47
N ALA A 360 -8.70 -22.33 -17.76
CA ALA A 360 -7.53 -22.28 -18.64
C ALA A 360 -6.51 -21.19 -18.27
N TRP A 361 -6.89 -20.21 -17.47
CA TRP A 361 -5.95 -19.17 -17.00
C TRP A 361 -5.16 -19.61 -15.75
N GLY A 362 -5.53 -20.71 -15.10
CA GLY A 362 -4.92 -21.14 -13.85
C GLY A 362 -5.05 -20.06 -12.74
N GLU A 363 -3.93 -19.69 -12.13
CA GLU A 363 -3.88 -18.59 -11.15
C GLU A 363 -3.64 -17.21 -11.79
N ALA A 364 -3.36 -17.17 -13.09
CA ALA A 364 -3.13 -15.92 -13.83
C ALA A 364 -4.44 -15.14 -14.00
N ALA A 365 -4.32 -13.84 -14.20
CA ALA A 365 -5.43 -12.97 -14.51
C ALA A 365 -4.98 -11.88 -15.50
N PRO A 366 -5.85 -11.47 -16.42
CA PRO A 366 -5.58 -10.31 -17.26
C PRO A 366 -5.34 -9.05 -16.45
N THR A 367 -4.60 -8.10 -17.00
CA THR A 367 -4.38 -6.81 -16.35
C THR A 367 -5.62 -5.93 -16.43
N ASN A 368 -5.64 -4.83 -15.69
CA ASN A 368 -6.68 -3.82 -15.81
C ASN A 368 -6.74 -3.20 -17.22
N GLY A 369 -5.63 -3.23 -17.97
CA GLY A 369 -5.56 -2.82 -19.37
C GLY A 369 -6.42 -3.71 -20.27
N ALA A 370 -6.27 -5.02 -20.16
CA ALA A 370 -7.09 -5.96 -20.92
C ALA A 370 -8.59 -5.84 -20.57
N TYR A 371 -8.94 -5.70 -19.29
CA TYR A 371 -10.32 -5.44 -18.87
C TYR A 371 -10.88 -4.13 -19.45
N MET A 372 -10.06 -3.09 -19.53
CA MET A 372 -10.43 -1.82 -20.13
C MET A 372 -10.81 -1.97 -21.61
N LEU A 373 -9.93 -2.64 -22.37
CA LEU A 373 -10.18 -2.90 -23.80
C LEU A 373 -11.42 -3.78 -24.03
N ALA A 374 -11.54 -4.87 -23.26
CA ALA A 374 -12.70 -5.76 -23.37
C ALA A 374 -14.02 -5.04 -23.03
N THR A 375 -14.02 -4.12 -22.08
CA THR A 375 -15.20 -3.32 -21.75
C THR A 375 -15.53 -2.33 -22.86
N ALA A 376 -14.53 -1.67 -23.44
CA ALA A 376 -14.73 -0.77 -24.56
C ALA A 376 -15.34 -1.51 -25.78
N VAL A 377 -14.79 -2.67 -26.11
CA VAL A 377 -15.32 -3.52 -27.20
C VAL A 377 -16.76 -3.98 -26.91
N ALA A 378 -17.07 -4.38 -25.66
CA ALA A 378 -18.41 -4.82 -25.28
C ALA A 378 -19.46 -3.70 -25.43
N LEU A 379 -19.09 -2.44 -25.18
CA LEU A 379 -19.96 -1.27 -25.35
C LEU A 379 -20.24 -0.92 -26.82
N ARG A 380 -19.48 -1.47 -27.77
CA ARG A 380 -19.68 -1.31 -29.23
C ARG A 380 -19.73 0.15 -29.69
N PRO A 381 -18.77 1.02 -29.30
CA PRO A 381 -18.70 2.37 -29.85
C PRO A 381 -18.42 2.31 -31.36
N GLN A 382 -18.48 3.44 -32.04
CA GLN A 382 -18.08 3.54 -33.44
C GLN A 382 -16.55 3.46 -33.58
N GLN A 383 -15.83 4.09 -32.63
CA GLN A 383 -14.36 4.13 -32.61
C GLN A 383 -13.82 3.85 -31.24
N ILE A 384 -12.70 3.08 -31.18
CA ILE A 384 -11.86 2.90 -29.99
C ILE A 384 -10.46 3.42 -30.31
N VAL A 385 -9.98 4.35 -29.50
CA VAL A 385 -8.60 4.83 -29.54
C VAL A 385 -7.85 4.27 -28.36
N ILE A 386 -6.67 3.68 -28.59
CA ILE A 386 -5.87 3.00 -27.57
C ILE A 386 -4.50 3.65 -27.48
N ALA A 387 -4.10 4.04 -26.25
CA ALA A 387 -2.75 4.47 -25.92
C ALA A 387 -2.34 4.03 -24.52
N GLY A 388 -1.04 3.96 -24.21
CA GLY A 388 -0.54 3.59 -22.90
C GLY A 388 -0.68 2.10 -22.54
N ILE A 389 -0.95 1.24 -23.53
CA ILE A 389 -0.96 -0.22 -23.41
C ILE A 389 0.29 -0.76 -24.11
N ASP A 390 1.43 -0.68 -23.43
CA ASP A 390 2.74 -1.00 -23.98
C ASP A 390 3.22 -2.40 -23.58
N LEU A 391 2.37 -3.24 -23.03
CA LEU A 391 2.63 -4.64 -22.64
C LEU A 391 3.92 -4.81 -21.82
N PHE A 392 4.30 -3.78 -21.07
CA PHE A 392 5.54 -3.69 -20.29
C PHE A 392 6.83 -3.85 -21.12
N ARG A 393 6.77 -3.61 -22.43
CA ARG A 393 7.90 -3.78 -23.38
C ARG A 393 8.51 -2.45 -23.85
N HIS A 394 8.00 -1.31 -23.39
CA HIS A 394 8.51 -0.02 -23.82
C HIS A 394 9.93 0.22 -23.27
N GLN A 395 10.83 0.74 -24.12
CA GLN A 395 12.24 0.94 -23.80
C GLN A 395 12.48 1.85 -22.59
N ALA A 396 11.58 2.79 -22.30
CA ALA A 396 11.68 3.65 -21.13
C ALA A 396 11.62 2.90 -19.79
N GLY A 397 11.15 1.63 -19.75
CA GLY A 397 11.23 0.75 -18.59
C GLY A 397 10.49 1.21 -17.32
N ALA A 398 9.86 2.39 -17.32
CA ALA A 398 9.18 2.99 -16.20
C ALA A 398 7.86 3.62 -16.63
N TYR A 399 6.94 3.80 -15.70
CA TYR A 399 5.75 4.60 -15.96
C TYR A 399 6.10 6.08 -15.97
N PRO A 400 5.58 6.86 -16.92
CA PRO A 400 5.78 8.31 -16.92
C PRO A 400 5.38 8.93 -15.58
N GLY A 401 6.27 9.74 -15.01
CA GLY A 401 6.06 10.41 -13.72
C GLY A 401 6.17 9.49 -12.48
N ASP A 402 6.49 8.21 -12.63
CA ASP A 402 6.71 7.29 -11.50
C ASP A 402 7.91 6.37 -11.76
N GLY A 403 9.11 6.83 -11.36
CA GLY A 403 10.33 6.04 -11.42
C GLY A 403 10.45 4.95 -10.35
N THR A 404 9.47 4.82 -9.46
CA THR A 404 9.53 3.90 -8.32
C THR A 404 8.72 2.63 -8.52
N THR A 405 7.64 2.67 -9.29
CA THR A 405 6.81 1.51 -9.62
C THR A 405 7.42 0.75 -10.79
N PRO A 406 7.78 -0.53 -10.63
CA PRO A 406 8.30 -1.33 -11.73
C PRO A 406 7.27 -1.43 -12.86
N ASN A 407 7.65 -1.07 -14.08
CA ASN A 407 6.86 -1.30 -15.28
C ASN A 407 7.08 -2.75 -15.73
N ALA A 408 6.49 -3.69 -15.00
CA ALA A 408 6.65 -5.12 -15.21
C ALA A 408 5.39 -5.90 -14.81
N TYR A 409 5.24 -7.08 -15.37
CA TYR A 409 4.20 -8.02 -14.93
C TYR A 409 4.39 -8.40 -13.48
N THR A 410 3.30 -8.41 -12.73
CA THR A 410 3.30 -8.97 -11.38
C THR A 410 3.17 -10.50 -11.45
N PRO A 411 3.49 -11.26 -10.40
CA PRO A 411 3.35 -12.73 -10.41
C PRO A 411 1.94 -13.27 -10.70
N ARG A 412 0.95 -12.42 -10.81
CA ARG A 412 -0.45 -12.76 -11.15
C ARG A 412 -0.80 -12.55 -12.62
N HIS A 413 0.10 -11.94 -13.38
CA HIS A 413 -0.11 -11.60 -14.77
C HIS A 413 0.93 -12.34 -15.60
N GLU A 414 0.50 -12.94 -16.68
CA GLU A 414 1.34 -13.68 -17.62
C GLU A 414 1.28 -12.98 -18.98
N ALA A 415 2.46 -12.71 -19.56
CA ALA A 415 2.56 -11.96 -20.81
C ALA A 415 1.80 -12.61 -21.96
N ALA A 416 1.95 -13.93 -22.14
CA ALA A 416 1.31 -14.67 -23.22
C ALA A 416 -0.23 -14.68 -23.07
N LEU A 417 -0.74 -14.79 -21.84
CA LEU A 417 -2.18 -14.66 -21.57
C LEU A 417 -2.68 -13.26 -21.91
N GLU A 418 -1.96 -12.23 -21.48
CA GLU A 418 -2.33 -10.83 -21.70
C GLU A 418 -2.43 -10.52 -23.20
N GLU A 419 -1.41 -10.86 -23.97
CA GLU A 419 -1.37 -10.67 -25.43
C GLU A 419 -2.52 -11.36 -26.11
N ARG A 420 -2.73 -12.65 -25.83
CA ARG A 420 -3.83 -13.41 -26.39
C ARG A 420 -5.19 -12.77 -26.08
N VAL A 421 -5.43 -12.44 -24.81
CA VAL A 421 -6.72 -11.84 -24.39
C VAL A 421 -6.96 -10.50 -25.06
N ILE A 422 -5.93 -9.65 -25.18
CA ILE A 422 -6.03 -8.36 -25.86
C ILE A 422 -6.29 -8.55 -27.34
N LEU A 423 -5.51 -9.36 -28.05
CA LEU A 423 -5.67 -9.57 -29.48
C LEU A 423 -7.04 -10.20 -29.82
N ASP A 424 -7.47 -11.22 -29.07
CA ASP A 424 -8.78 -11.84 -29.28
C ASP A 424 -9.93 -10.83 -29.04
N THR A 425 -9.77 -9.96 -28.04
CA THR A 425 -10.71 -8.87 -27.75
C THR A 425 -10.80 -7.90 -28.91
N LEU A 426 -9.65 -7.44 -29.43
CA LEU A 426 -9.61 -6.48 -30.53
C LEU A 426 -10.12 -7.07 -31.85
N ARG A 427 -9.85 -8.37 -32.12
CA ARG A 427 -10.41 -9.10 -33.29
C ARG A 427 -11.93 -9.20 -33.26
N ALA A 428 -12.54 -9.25 -32.08
CA ALA A 428 -13.99 -9.27 -31.93
C ALA A 428 -14.65 -7.91 -32.19
N TYR A 429 -13.87 -6.82 -32.18
CA TYR A 429 -14.39 -5.47 -32.45
C TYR A 429 -14.64 -5.26 -33.94
N ARG A 430 -15.73 -4.57 -34.29
CA ARG A 430 -16.14 -4.33 -35.66
C ARG A 430 -16.20 -2.85 -36.06
N GLY A 431 -15.89 -1.96 -35.11
CA GLY A 431 -15.79 -0.51 -35.39
C GLY A 431 -14.39 -0.10 -35.80
N GLU A 432 -14.17 1.20 -35.83
CA GLU A 432 -12.85 1.78 -36.13
C GLU A 432 -11.89 1.64 -34.94
N LEU A 433 -10.69 1.11 -35.21
CA LEU A 433 -9.66 0.92 -34.21
C LEU A 433 -8.45 1.79 -34.54
N VAL A 434 -8.08 2.67 -33.58
CA VAL A 434 -6.88 3.51 -33.68
C VAL A 434 -5.94 3.13 -32.55
N ILE A 435 -4.75 2.62 -32.86
CA ILE A 435 -3.72 2.26 -31.89
C ILE A 435 -2.57 3.26 -32.00
N VAL A 436 -2.40 4.09 -30.96
CA VAL A 436 -1.35 5.12 -30.94
C VAL A 436 -0.01 4.53 -30.53
N GLY A 437 0.03 3.54 -29.62
CA GLY A 437 1.28 2.92 -29.16
C GLY A 437 1.90 1.95 -30.18
N ASP A 438 3.17 2.11 -30.49
CA ASP A 438 3.85 1.31 -31.52
C ASP A 438 3.94 -0.19 -31.19
N ILE A 439 4.09 -0.54 -29.91
CA ILE A 439 4.24 -1.94 -29.46
C ILE A 439 2.95 -2.73 -29.70
N LEU A 440 1.81 -2.19 -29.26
CA LEU A 440 0.54 -2.86 -29.45
C LEU A 440 0.12 -2.85 -30.93
N ARG A 441 0.43 -1.76 -31.66
CA ARG A 441 0.18 -1.65 -33.10
C ARG A 441 0.96 -2.71 -33.88
N ALA A 442 2.26 -2.86 -33.64
CA ALA A 442 3.08 -3.86 -34.32
C ALA A 442 2.56 -5.30 -34.06
N LEU A 443 2.14 -5.62 -32.84
CA LEU A 443 1.53 -6.91 -32.53
C LEU A 443 0.18 -7.11 -33.26
N TRP A 444 -0.63 -6.09 -33.34
CA TRP A 444 -1.91 -6.13 -34.05
C TRP A 444 -1.72 -6.35 -35.56
N GLU A 445 -0.81 -5.61 -36.19
CA GLU A 445 -0.51 -5.69 -37.62
C GLU A 445 0.13 -7.04 -37.98
N GLY A 446 1.11 -7.53 -37.21
CA GLY A 446 1.75 -8.83 -37.43
C GLY A 446 0.78 -10.01 -37.36
N THR A 447 -0.21 -9.96 -36.48
CA THR A 447 -1.23 -11.02 -36.42
C THR A 447 -2.27 -10.95 -37.53
N SER A 448 -2.41 -9.81 -38.21
CA SER A 448 -3.33 -9.66 -39.35
C SER A 448 -2.74 -10.27 -40.62
N GLU A 449 -1.41 -10.21 -40.80
CA GLU A 449 -0.73 -10.84 -41.94
C GLU A 449 -0.74 -12.37 -41.86
N ASP A 450 -0.58 -12.95 -40.66
CA ASP A 450 -0.66 -14.41 -40.48
C ASP A 450 -2.05 -14.98 -40.80
N CYS A 451 -3.10 -14.23 -40.54
CA CYS A 451 -4.47 -14.65 -40.88
C CYS A 451 -4.75 -14.64 -42.40
N LEU A 452 -4.14 -13.71 -43.14
CA LEU A 452 -4.27 -13.63 -44.60
C LEU A 452 -3.40 -14.68 -45.31
N GLY A 453 -2.20 -14.95 -44.78
CA GLY A 453 -1.32 -16.00 -45.29
C GLY A 453 -1.89 -17.41 -45.12
N SER A 454 -2.58 -17.71 -44.02
CA SER A 454 -3.20 -19.03 -43.78
C SER A 454 -4.42 -19.31 -44.67
N ALA A 455 -5.17 -18.27 -45.06
CA ALA A 455 -6.31 -18.41 -45.97
C ALA A 455 -5.87 -18.66 -47.44
N ALA A 456 -4.70 -18.15 -47.83
CA ALA A 456 -4.13 -18.36 -49.18
C ALA A 456 -3.57 -19.79 -49.37
N THR A 457 -3.12 -20.45 -48.28
CA THR A 457 -2.53 -21.78 -48.33
C THR A 457 -3.58 -22.91 -48.28
N ALA A 458 -4.83 -22.63 -47.97
CA ALA A 458 -5.93 -23.58 -47.94
C ALA A 458 -6.65 -23.74 -49.28
N GLN A 459 -6.23 -23.05 -50.33
CA GLN A 459 -6.81 -23.08 -51.70
C GLN A 459 -5.85 -23.68 -52.76
N LEU A 460 -4.79 -24.36 -52.38
CA LEU A 460 -3.97 -25.17 -53.24
C LEU A 460 -4.00 -26.64 -52.72
#